data_808f1a8b2e2267f04375f79b865bf9cf
#
_entry.id   808f1a8b2e2267f04375f79b865bf9cf
#
_cell.length_a   1.000
_cell.length_b   1.000
_cell.length_c   1.000
_cell.angle_alpha   90.00
_cell.angle_beta   90.00
_cell.angle_gamma   90.00
#
_symmetry.space_group_name_H-M   'P 1'
#
loop_
_entity.id
_entity.type
_entity.pdbx_description
1 polymer ?
#
loop_
_entity_poly.entity_id
_entity_poly.type
_entity_poly.pdbx_seq_one_letter_code
_entity_poly.pdbx_strand_id
1 'polypeptide(L)'
;MTKDQPSILIVEDDANIRETIETILQQKGYNTDTAKNGQEAIQKSKAKFFNLTLLDIKLPDMEGTKLLTTLHEDLPKMVKIMVTGYPSLENAVEALNLGADAYVIKPVKPEKLLALIEEKLKNQSQAEKMTEEKVTEWIGTRVRKIELEDSQR
;
A
#
# COMPACT_ATOMS: atom_id res chain seq x y z
N MET A 1 -4.53 -21.70 -1.28
CA MET A 1 -4.21 -20.30 -1.03
C MET A 1 -3.54 -20.14 0.31
N THR A 2 -2.36 -19.61 0.32
CA THR A 2 -1.63 -19.38 1.55
C THR A 2 -2.13 -18.09 2.21
N LYS A 3 -2.31 -18.12 3.54
CA LYS A 3 -2.74 -16.96 4.33
C LYS A 3 -1.76 -15.79 4.25
N ASP A 4 -0.53 -16.06 3.81
CA ASP A 4 0.58 -15.10 3.86
C ASP A 4 0.78 -14.31 2.58
N GLN A 5 -0.06 -14.54 1.56
CA GLN A 5 0.03 -13.76 0.32
C GLN A 5 -0.50 -12.35 0.54
N PRO A 6 0.28 -11.33 0.14
CA PRO A 6 -0.18 -9.95 0.25
C PRO A 6 -1.48 -9.70 -0.50
N SER A 7 -2.29 -8.81 0.04
CA SER A 7 -3.56 -8.39 -0.55
C SER A 7 -3.42 -7.02 -1.19
N ILE A 8 -3.88 -6.89 -2.43
CA ILE A 8 -3.75 -5.68 -3.23
C ILE A 8 -5.13 -5.23 -3.70
N LEU A 9 -5.45 -3.95 -3.46
CA LEU A 9 -6.67 -3.32 -3.96
C LEU A 9 -6.34 -2.54 -5.24
N ILE A 10 -7.08 -2.82 -6.31
CA ILE A 10 -6.92 -2.16 -7.60
C ILE A 10 -8.08 -1.20 -7.80
N VAL A 11 -7.81 0.11 -7.82
CA VAL A 11 -8.81 1.15 -8.00
C VAL A 11 -8.69 1.72 -9.41
N GLU A 12 -9.59 1.31 -10.30
CA GLU A 12 -9.57 1.64 -11.72
C GLU A 12 -10.98 1.57 -12.29
N ASP A 13 -11.43 2.63 -12.93
CA ASP A 13 -12.78 2.67 -13.51
C ASP A 13 -12.89 1.94 -14.85
N ASP A 14 -11.81 1.85 -15.63
CA ASP A 14 -11.80 1.12 -16.90
C ASP A 14 -11.77 -0.39 -16.63
N ALA A 15 -12.82 -1.08 -17.04
CA ALA A 15 -12.96 -2.52 -16.80
C ALA A 15 -11.84 -3.35 -17.42
N ASN A 16 -11.40 -2.99 -18.63
CA ASN A 16 -10.37 -3.75 -19.33
C ASN A 16 -9.00 -3.59 -18.64
N ILE A 17 -8.66 -2.38 -18.24
CA ILE A 17 -7.41 -2.11 -17.51
C ILE A 17 -7.45 -2.80 -16.16
N ARG A 18 -8.55 -2.68 -15.44
CA ARG A 18 -8.75 -3.29 -14.12
C ARG A 18 -8.57 -4.80 -14.17
N GLU A 19 -9.23 -5.46 -15.12
CA GLU A 19 -9.14 -6.92 -15.30
C GLU A 19 -7.73 -7.36 -15.69
N THR A 20 -7.08 -6.60 -16.56
CA THR A 20 -5.71 -6.90 -17.00
C THR A 20 -4.75 -6.84 -15.81
N ILE A 21 -4.82 -5.80 -15.01
CA ILE A 21 -3.96 -5.66 -13.82
C ILE A 21 -4.26 -6.78 -12.83
N GLU A 22 -5.53 -7.06 -12.58
CA GLU A 22 -5.93 -8.12 -11.66
C GLU A 22 -5.38 -9.48 -12.10
N THR A 23 -5.47 -9.80 -13.38
CA THR A 23 -4.93 -11.04 -13.92
C THR A 23 -3.42 -11.15 -13.71
N ILE A 24 -2.68 -10.08 -14.00
CA ILE A 24 -1.23 -10.02 -13.80
C ILE A 24 -0.87 -10.31 -12.35
N LEU A 25 -1.57 -9.70 -11.40
CA LEU A 25 -1.28 -9.85 -9.98
C LEU A 25 -1.67 -11.24 -9.47
N GLN A 26 -2.81 -11.77 -9.90
CA GLN A 26 -3.25 -13.10 -9.51
C GLN A 26 -2.31 -14.18 -10.00
N GLN A 27 -1.78 -14.05 -11.21
CA GLN A 27 -0.79 -15.00 -11.75
C GLN A 27 0.48 -15.04 -10.91
N LYS A 28 0.80 -13.94 -10.22
CA LYS A 28 1.96 -13.87 -9.33
C LYS A 28 1.65 -14.37 -7.91
N GLY A 29 0.40 -14.73 -7.64
CA GLY A 29 -0.02 -15.28 -6.36
C GLY A 29 -0.58 -14.28 -5.37
N TYR A 30 -0.72 -13.01 -5.73
CA TYR A 30 -1.31 -12.01 -4.84
C TYR A 30 -2.81 -12.20 -4.70
N ASN A 31 -3.33 -11.92 -3.51
CA ASN A 31 -4.77 -11.78 -3.30
C ASN A 31 -5.19 -10.42 -3.82
N THR A 32 -6.26 -10.37 -4.61
CA THR A 32 -6.70 -9.12 -5.22
C THR A 32 -8.16 -8.83 -4.91
N ASP A 33 -8.48 -7.54 -4.86
CA ASP A 33 -9.84 -7.04 -4.91
C ASP A 33 -9.82 -5.77 -5.77
N THR A 34 -10.97 -5.37 -6.26
CA THR A 34 -11.06 -4.24 -7.18
C THR A 34 -12.08 -3.22 -6.69
N ALA A 35 -11.92 -1.98 -7.12
CA ALA A 35 -12.87 -0.90 -6.92
C ALA A 35 -12.97 -0.08 -8.19
N LYS A 36 -14.19 0.30 -8.58
CA LYS A 36 -14.44 1.07 -9.81
C LYS A 36 -14.34 2.56 -9.59
N ASN A 37 -14.39 3.00 -8.35
CA ASN A 37 -14.40 4.41 -7.99
C ASN A 37 -13.84 4.60 -6.58
N GLY A 38 -13.70 5.86 -6.16
CA GLY A 38 -13.11 6.19 -4.88
C GLY A 38 -13.96 5.76 -3.69
N GLN A 39 -15.28 5.89 -3.75
CA GLN A 39 -16.18 5.48 -2.67
C GLN A 39 -16.10 3.98 -2.41
N GLU A 40 -16.10 3.19 -3.46
CA GLU A 40 -15.97 1.73 -3.34
C GLU A 40 -14.61 1.37 -2.73
N ALA A 41 -13.54 2.07 -3.14
CA ALA A 41 -12.21 1.86 -2.58
C ALA A 41 -12.18 2.15 -1.08
N ILE A 42 -12.78 3.25 -0.65
CA ILE A 42 -12.85 3.62 0.77
C ILE A 42 -13.63 2.58 1.56
N GLN A 43 -14.78 2.14 1.07
CA GLN A 43 -15.61 1.14 1.72
C GLN A 43 -14.86 -0.18 1.88
N LYS A 44 -14.20 -0.66 0.82
CA LYS A 44 -13.45 -1.92 0.86
C LYS A 44 -12.24 -1.83 1.77
N SER A 45 -11.54 -0.70 1.79
CA SER A 45 -10.37 -0.52 2.64
C SER A 45 -10.72 -0.46 4.12
N LYS A 46 -11.95 -0.06 4.48
CA LYS A 46 -12.44 -0.11 5.85
C LYS A 46 -12.89 -1.50 6.28
N ALA A 47 -13.40 -2.28 5.34
CA ALA A 47 -13.96 -3.61 5.61
C ALA A 47 -12.90 -4.71 5.61
N LYS A 48 -11.77 -4.50 4.97
CA LYS A 48 -10.79 -5.54 4.70
C LYS A 48 -9.38 -4.93 4.68
N PHE A 49 -8.41 -5.68 5.15
CA PHE A 49 -7.01 -5.27 5.13
C PHE A 49 -6.38 -5.45 3.74
N PHE A 50 -5.63 -4.44 3.30
CA PHE A 50 -4.81 -4.51 2.10
C PHE A 50 -3.38 -4.04 2.43
N ASN A 51 -2.41 -4.75 1.91
CA ASN A 51 -1.00 -4.36 2.04
C ASN A 51 -0.65 -3.20 1.13
N LEU A 52 -1.30 -3.15 -0.03
CA LEU A 52 -0.96 -2.21 -1.10
C LEU A 52 -2.22 -1.87 -1.90
N THR A 53 -2.29 -0.65 -2.40
CA THR A 53 -3.31 -0.23 -3.36
C THR A 53 -2.67 0.40 -4.59
N LEU A 54 -3.23 0.07 -5.75
CA LEU A 54 -2.96 0.75 -7.02
C LEU A 54 -4.15 1.66 -7.30
N LEU A 55 -3.94 2.94 -7.53
CA LEU A 55 -5.04 3.87 -7.77
C LEU A 55 -4.75 4.86 -8.89
N ASP A 56 -5.78 5.17 -9.69
CA ASP A 56 -5.69 6.13 -10.77
C ASP A 56 -5.87 7.56 -10.26
N ILE A 57 -5.27 8.52 -10.95
CA ILE A 57 -5.44 9.95 -10.67
C ILE A 57 -6.87 10.40 -10.98
N LYS A 58 -7.49 9.86 -12.04
CA LYS A 58 -8.85 10.23 -12.43
C LYS A 58 -9.82 9.11 -12.19
N LEU A 59 -10.73 9.34 -11.26
CA LEU A 59 -11.83 8.43 -10.95
C LEU A 59 -13.15 9.14 -11.24
N PRO A 60 -14.24 8.38 -11.51
CA PRO A 60 -15.50 9.02 -11.89
C PRO A 60 -16.14 9.86 -10.81
N ASP A 61 -15.90 9.57 -9.55
CA ASP A 61 -16.54 10.23 -8.41
C ASP A 61 -15.63 11.18 -7.64
N MET A 62 -14.32 11.12 -7.85
CA MET A 62 -13.36 12.00 -7.17
C MET A 62 -12.00 11.98 -7.87
N GLU A 63 -11.17 12.97 -7.60
CA GLU A 63 -9.78 12.93 -8.01
C GLU A 63 -9.02 11.88 -7.19
N GLY A 64 -8.10 11.17 -7.85
CA GLY A 64 -7.29 10.14 -7.17
C GLY A 64 -6.42 10.72 -6.07
N THR A 65 -6.02 11.98 -6.17
CA THR A 65 -5.27 12.67 -5.11
C THR A 65 -6.09 12.84 -3.84
N LYS A 66 -7.40 13.05 -3.96
CA LYS A 66 -8.31 13.11 -2.82
C LYS A 66 -8.44 11.74 -2.16
N LEU A 67 -8.60 10.69 -2.95
CA LEU A 67 -8.64 9.32 -2.45
C LEU A 67 -7.33 8.98 -1.75
N LEU A 68 -6.20 9.32 -2.37
CA LEU A 68 -4.87 9.11 -1.80
C LEU A 68 -4.74 9.75 -0.42
N THR A 69 -5.16 11.00 -0.28
CA THR A 69 -5.12 11.72 0.99
C THR A 69 -5.94 11.00 2.06
N THR A 70 -7.17 10.59 1.73
CA THR A 70 -8.04 9.86 2.64
C THR A 70 -7.42 8.53 3.08
N LEU A 71 -6.91 7.75 2.13
CA LEU A 71 -6.28 6.47 2.43
C LEU A 71 -5.00 6.62 3.24
N HIS A 72 -4.22 7.67 2.97
CA HIS A 72 -2.98 7.91 3.71
C HIS A 72 -3.25 8.32 5.16
N GLU A 73 -4.27 9.12 5.40
CA GLU A 73 -4.68 9.52 6.75
C GLU A 73 -5.19 8.33 7.56
N ASP A 74 -6.05 7.51 6.95
CA ASP A 74 -6.67 6.37 7.63
C ASP A 74 -5.75 5.14 7.71
N LEU A 75 -4.93 4.92 6.68
CA LEU A 75 -4.10 3.74 6.53
C LEU A 75 -2.67 4.14 6.10
N PRO A 76 -1.92 4.82 6.97
CA PRO A 76 -0.60 5.36 6.59
C PRO A 76 0.44 4.31 6.23
N LYS A 77 0.29 3.08 6.74
CA LYS A 77 1.24 1.98 6.47
C LYS A 77 0.94 1.23 5.19
N MET A 78 -0.27 1.33 4.65
CA MET A 78 -0.61 0.72 3.37
C MET A 78 0.20 1.37 2.26
N VAL A 79 0.84 0.58 1.41
CA VAL A 79 1.57 1.10 0.26
C VAL A 79 0.58 1.63 -0.78
N LYS A 80 0.81 2.84 -1.31
CA LYS A 80 -0.05 3.49 -2.29
C LYS A 80 0.77 3.80 -3.54
N ILE A 81 0.39 3.21 -4.66
CA ILE A 81 1.03 3.41 -5.95
C ILE A 81 0.04 4.05 -6.90
N MET A 82 0.35 5.25 -7.37
CA MET A 82 -0.45 5.93 -8.39
C MET A 82 -0.15 5.36 -9.76
N VAL A 83 -1.20 5.02 -10.52
CA VAL A 83 -1.08 4.49 -11.88
C VAL A 83 -1.93 5.37 -12.79
N THR A 84 -1.32 6.11 -13.70
CA THR A 84 -2.05 7.11 -14.48
C THR A 84 -1.66 7.17 -15.95
N GLY A 85 -2.68 7.44 -16.79
CA GLY A 85 -2.52 7.78 -18.19
C GLY A 85 -2.36 9.28 -18.44
N TYR A 86 -2.40 10.09 -17.37
CA TYR A 86 -2.31 11.55 -17.45
C TYR A 86 -1.07 12.05 -16.68
N PRO A 87 0.15 11.67 -17.14
CA PRO A 87 1.34 12.01 -16.39
C PRO A 87 1.70 13.48 -16.55
N SER A 88 2.14 14.08 -15.44
CA SER A 88 2.81 15.37 -15.44
C SER A 88 3.74 15.41 -14.23
N LEU A 89 4.76 16.25 -14.30
CA LEU A 89 5.67 16.43 -13.16
C LEU A 89 4.90 16.97 -11.96
N GLU A 90 3.99 17.91 -12.19
CA GLU A 90 3.15 18.51 -11.15
C GLU A 90 2.29 17.45 -10.44
N ASN A 91 1.61 16.58 -11.18
CA ASN A 91 0.81 15.50 -10.62
C ASN A 91 1.66 14.50 -9.84
N ALA A 92 2.85 14.17 -10.34
CA ALA A 92 3.75 13.25 -9.67
C ALA A 92 4.25 13.82 -8.34
N VAL A 93 4.68 15.07 -8.32
CA VAL A 93 5.16 15.76 -7.11
C VAL A 93 4.03 15.86 -6.09
N GLU A 94 2.83 16.25 -6.52
CA GLU A 94 1.66 16.33 -5.66
C GLU A 94 1.34 14.98 -5.03
N ALA A 95 1.30 13.92 -5.83
CA ALA A 95 1.01 12.57 -5.35
C ALA A 95 2.01 12.11 -4.29
N LEU A 96 3.30 12.30 -4.53
CA LEU A 96 4.33 11.93 -3.56
C LEU A 96 4.21 12.74 -2.26
N ASN A 97 3.89 14.02 -2.36
CA ASN A 97 3.68 14.88 -1.18
C ASN A 97 2.44 14.46 -0.38
N LEU A 98 1.44 13.88 -1.02
CA LEU A 98 0.20 13.43 -0.37
C LEU A 98 0.28 12.01 0.17
N GLY A 99 1.41 11.33 0.04
CA GLY A 99 1.63 10.02 0.62
C GLY A 99 1.71 8.86 -0.35
N ALA A 100 1.82 9.10 -1.66
CA ALA A 100 2.09 8.04 -2.62
C ALA A 100 3.52 7.53 -2.43
N ASP A 101 3.67 6.22 -2.47
CA ASP A 101 4.99 5.57 -2.37
C ASP A 101 5.65 5.42 -3.73
N ALA A 102 4.87 5.46 -4.80
CA ALA A 102 5.38 5.40 -6.17
C ALA A 102 4.34 5.93 -7.16
N TYR A 103 4.81 6.19 -8.37
CA TYR A 103 4.03 6.77 -9.46
C TYR A 103 4.37 6.03 -10.75
N VAL A 104 3.36 5.43 -11.37
CA VAL A 104 3.52 4.61 -12.58
C VAL A 104 2.71 5.22 -13.71
N ILE A 105 3.32 5.30 -14.89
CA ILE A 105 2.69 5.87 -16.08
C ILE A 105 2.12 4.74 -16.96
N LYS A 106 0.86 4.86 -17.37
CA LYS A 106 0.25 3.93 -18.33
C LYS A 106 0.82 4.16 -19.74
N PRO A 107 0.96 3.15 -20.61
CA PRO A 107 0.56 1.77 -20.40
C PRO A 107 1.48 1.02 -19.43
N VAL A 108 0.87 0.23 -18.55
CA VAL A 108 1.61 -0.50 -17.52
C VAL A 108 2.34 -1.69 -18.15
N LYS A 109 3.63 -1.77 -17.91
CA LYS A 109 4.43 -2.94 -18.29
C LYS A 109 4.39 -3.95 -17.14
N PRO A 110 3.85 -5.17 -17.37
CA PRO A 110 3.66 -6.15 -16.30
C PRO A 110 4.90 -6.42 -15.46
N GLU A 111 6.03 -6.60 -16.11
CA GLU A 111 7.31 -6.91 -15.46
C GLU A 111 7.75 -5.77 -14.53
N LYS A 112 7.61 -4.53 -14.99
CA LYS A 112 7.99 -3.35 -14.20
C LYS A 112 7.05 -3.14 -13.03
N LEU A 113 5.74 -3.33 -13.24
CA LEU A 113 4.75 -3.21 -12.18
C LEU A 113 5.00 -4.25 -11.10
N LEU A 114 5.21 -5.51 -11.49
CA LEU A 114 5.47 -6.59 -10.54
C LEU A 114 6.75 -6.37 -9.74
N ALA A 115 7.81 -5.91 -10.40
CA ALA A 115 9.08 -5.59 -9.72
C ALA A 115 8.90 -4.47 -8.70
N LEU A 116 8.16 -3.43 -9.04
CA LEU A 116 7.88 -2.30 -8.14
C LEU A 116 7.05 -2.74 -6.94
N ILE A 117 6.00 -3.51 -7.17
CA ILE A 117 5.14 -4.04 -6.10
C ILE A 117 5.96 -4.90 -5.14
N GLU A 118 6.77 -5.81 -5.66
CA GLU A 118 7.63 -6.66 -4.86
C GLU A 118 8.59 -5.85 -4.00
N GLU A 119 9.23 -4.84 -4.58
CA GLU A 119 10.12 -3.93 -3.85
C GLU A 119 9.40 -3.21 -2.71
N LYS A 120 8.22 -2.64 -2.99
CA LYS A 120 7.47 -1.88 -1.98
C LYS A 120 6.93 -2.77 -0.87
N LEU A 121 6.47 -3.97 -1.20
CA LEU A 121 6.01 -4.93 -0.20
C LEU A 121 7.16 -5.43 0.67
N LYS A 122 8.32 -5.64 0.07
CA LYS A 122 9.53 -6.02 0.81
C LYS A 122 9.93 -4.92 1.79
N ASN A 123 9.94 -3.67 1.37
CA ASN A 123 10.24 -2.52 2.22
C ASN A 123 9.25 -2.40 3.37
N GLN A 124 7.96 -2.60 3.11
CA GLN A 124 6.91 -2.60 4.12
C GLN A 124 7.14 -3.67 5.18
N SER A 125 7.42 -4.89 4.75
CA SER A 125 7.69 -6.02 5.63
C SER A 125 8.93 -5.78 6.50
N GLN A 126 9.99 -5.24 5.92
CA GLN A 126 11.22 -4.91 6.65
C GLN A 126 10.99 -3.82 7.69
N ALA A 127 10.22 -2.79 7.35
CA ALA A 127 9.90 -1.70 8.27
C ALA A 127 9.08 -2.21 9.47
N GLU A 128 8.10 -3.09 9.24
CA GLU A 128 7.32 -3.72 10.31
C GLU A 128 8.19 -4.56 11.23
N LYS A 129 9.09 -5.35 10.64
CA LYS A 129 10.01 -6.22 11.36
C LYS A 129 10.97 -5.41 12.24
N MET A 130 11.52 -4.33 11.72
CA MET A 130 12.39 -3.42 12.46
C MET A 130 11.67 -2.78 13.64
N THR A 131 10.41 -2.42 13.46
CA THR A 131 9.58 -1.85 14.53
C THR A 131 9.36 -2.87 15.65
N GLU A 132 9.04 -4.12 15.30
CA GLU A 132 8.87 -5.20 16.28
C GLU A 132 10.16 -5.47 17.06
N GLU A 133 11.30 -5.51 16.37
CA GLU A 133 12.60 -5.71 17.01
C GLU A 133 12.93 -4.58 18.00
N LYS A 134 12.68 -3.33 17.61
CA LYS A 134 12.89 -2.16 18.47
C LYS A 134 12.02 -2.20 19.71
N VAL A 135 10.76 -2.55 19.57
CA VAL A 135 9.82 -2.68 20.69
C VAL A 135 10.28 -3.79 21.64
N THR A 136 10.65 -4.95 21.09
CA THR A 136 11.15 -6.07 21.87
C THR A 136 12.41 -5.70 22.64
N GLU A 137 13.35 -5.01 22.00
CA GLU A 137 14.58 -4.55 22.64
C GLU A 137 14.28 -3.56 23.76
N TRP A 138 13.39 -2.61 23.54
CA TRP A 138 12.97 -1.64 24.54
C TRP A 138 12.37 -2.31 25.77
N ILE A 139 11.47 -3.27 25.56
CA ILE A 139 10.84 -4.05 26.63
C ILE A 139 11.91 -4.82 27.43
N GLY A 140 12.83 -5.49 26.74
CA GLY A 140 13.92 -6.23 27.35
C GLY A 140 14.81 -5.35 28.24
N THR A 141 15.12 -4.14 27.78
CA THR A 141 15.90 -3.16 28.53
C THR A 141 15.16 -2.71 29.78
N ARG A 142 13.85 -2.46 29.69
CA ARG A 142 13.01 -2.08 30.82
C ARG A 142 12.94 -3.18 31.88
N VAL A 143 12.75 -4.42 31.47
CA VAL A 143 12.70 -5.56 32.37
C VAL A 143 14.03 -5.72 33.12
N ARG A 144 15.15 -5.67 32.43
CA ARG A 144 16.48 -5.76 33.03
C ARG A 144 16.73 -4.64 34.05
N LYS A 145 16.28 -3.43 33.77
CA LYS A 145 16.39 -2.30 34.68
C LYS A 145 15.59 -2.54 35.98
N ILE A 146 14.38 -3.04 35.87
CA ILE A 146 13.55 -3.36 37.02
C ILE A 146 14.19 -4.45 37.87
N GLU A 147 14.70 -5.52 37.27
CA GLU A 147 15.39 -6.60 37.97
C GLU A 147 16.61 -6.10 38.73
N LEU A 148 17.42 -5.21 38.15
CA LEU A 148 18.57 -4.64 38.79
C LEU A 148 18.18 -3.75 39.97
N GLU A 149 17.13 -2.97 39.86
CA GLU A 149 16.63 -2.14 40.95
C GLU A 149 16.13 -3.01 42.11
N ASP A 150 15.43 -4.10 41.85
CA ASP A 150 14.95 -5.04 42.87
C ASP A 150 16.13 -5.75 43.57
N SER A 151 17.19 -6.11 42.88
CA SER A 151 18.35 -6.77 43.46
C SER A 151 19.19 -5.85 44.33
N GLN A 152 19.02 -4.53 44.24
CA GLN A 152 19.71 -3.54 45.07
C GLN A 152 18.97 -3.14 46.33
N ARG A 153 17.79 -3.68 46.56
CA ARG A 153 16.99 -3.43 47.78
C ARG A 153 17.38 -4.35 48.95
#